data_a567c737e4d30e6425d31a70f8b4f557
#
_entry.id   a567c737e4d30e6425d31a70f8b4f557
#
_cell.length_a   1.000
_cell.length_b   1.000
_cell.length_c   1.000
_cell.angle_alpha   90.00
_cell.angle_beta   90.00
_cell.angle_gamma   90.00
#
_symmetry.space_group_name_H-M   'P 1'
#
loop_
_entity.id
_entity.type
_entity.pdbx_description
1 polymer ?
#
loop_
_entity_poly.entity_id
_entity_poly.type
_entity_poly.pdbx_seq_one_letter_code
_entity_poly.pdbx_strand_id
1 'polypeptide(L)'
;MADRKDRFALITRFERSCKMKGMSAPTINKYNEQWAADALLESFDIDELYGAMEYYFNIQERPTWKAFANNAGRLLESMKASKEDREFRAEMRQKAKEWVNG
;
A
#
# COMPACT_ATOMS: atom_id res chain seq x y z
N MET A 1 -8.14 11.48 15.34
CA MET A 1 -7.06 10.71 15.96
C MET A 1 -7.16 9.25 15.63
N ALA A 2 -6.07 8.66 15.16
CA ALA A 2 -6.04 7.22 14.91
C ALA A 2 -6.08 6.45 16.25
N ASP A 3 -6.78 5.33 16.25
CA ASP A 3 -6.82 4.45 17.42
C ASP A 3 -5.44 3.83 17.65
N ARG A 4 -5.06 3.64 18.89
CA ARG A 4 -3.79 3.00 19.27
C ARG A 4 -3.65 1.61 18.64
N LYS A 5 -4.76 0.87 18.53
CA LYS A 5 -4.78 -0.43 17.87
C LYS A 5 -4.38 -0.35 16.41
N ASP A 6 -4.83 0.68 15.70
CA ASP A 6 -4.55 0.86 14.28
C ASP A 6 -3.08 1.14 14.01
N ARG A 7 -2.43 1.91 14.88
CA ARG A 7 -0.98 2.17 14.77
C ARG A 7 -0.17 0.88 14.86
N PHE A 8 -0.44 0.09 15.89
CA PHE A 8 0.28 -1.18 16.09
C PHE A 8 -0.13 -2.22 15.04
N ALA A 9 -1.39 -2.23 14.62
CA ALA A 9 -1.86 -3.13 13.57
C ALA A 9 -1.13 -2.87 12.24
N LEU A 10 -0.93 -1.60 11.89
CA LEU A 10 -0.22 -1.22 10.67
C LEU A 10 1.22 -1.73 10.67
N ILE A 11 1.94 -1.51 11.76
CA ILE A 11 3.33 -1.96 11.92
C ILE A 11 3.40 -3.50 11.93
N THR A 12 2.51 -4.16 12.67
CA THR A 12 2.45 -5.61 12.75
C THR A 12 2.16 -6.24 11.39
N ARG A 13 1.26 -5.62 10.60
CA ARG A 13 0.97 -6.11 9.25
C ARG A 13 2.19 -6.00 8.34
N PHE A 14 2.98 -4.95 8.49
CA PHE A 14 4.23 -4.80 7.73
C PHE A 14 5.20 -5.93 8.09
N GLU A 15 5.40 -6.21 9.38
CA GLU A 15 6.26 -7.30 9.84
C GLU A 15 5.81 -8.66 9.29
N ARG A 16 4.49 -8.93 9.33
CA ARG A 16 3.91 -10.15 8.78
C ARG A 16 4.14 -10.27 7.28
N SER A 17 3.97 -9.17 6.56
CA SER A 17 4.17 -9.15 5.11
C SER A 17 5.62 -9.47 4.76
N CYS A 18 6.57 -9.01 5.54
CA CYS A 18 7.99 -9.37 5.39
C CYS A 18 8.20 -10.88 5.55
N LYS A 19 7.61 -11.49 6.57
CA LYS A 19 7.70 -12.93 6.81
C LYS A 19 7.06 -13.72 5.67
N MET A 20 5.92 -13.29 5.19
CA MET A 20 5.21 -13.96 4.08
C MET A 20 6.00 -13.90 2.78
N LYS A 21 6.80 -12.86 2.59
CA LYS A 21 7.68 -12.72 1.42
C LYS A 21 8.95 -13.58 1.55
N GLY A 22 9.17 -14.23 2.68
CA GLY A 22 10.35 -15.04 2.93
C GLY A 22 11.54 -14.25 3.48
N MET A 23 11.31 -13.03 3.90
CA MET A 23 12.32 -12.17 4.52
C MET A 23 12.34 -12.37 6.03
N SER A 24 13.51 -12.10 6.65
CA SER A 24 13.58 -11.99 8.10
C SER A 24 12.72 -10.82 8.55
N ALA A 25 11.95 -11.00 9.63
CA ALA A 25 11.15 -9.91 10.18
C ALA A 25 12.08 -8.76 10.60
N PRO A 26 11.81 -7.51 10.14
CA PRO A 26 12.61 -6.39 10.56
C PRO A 26 12.40 -6.10 12.05
N THR A 27 13.46 -5.67 12.73
CA THR A 27 13.34 -5.19 14.09
C THR A 27 12.81 -3.77 14.06
N ILE A 28 11.49 -3.62 14.21
CA ILE A 28 10.84 -2.32 14.23
C ILE A 28 10.53 -1.96 15.68
N ASN A 29 11.08 -0.85 16.16
CA ASN A 29 10.72 -0.34 17.48
C ASN A 29 9.35 0.33 17.39
N LYS A 30 8.31 -0.37 17.81
CA LYS A 30 6.91 0.09 17.72
C LYS A 30 6.68 1.39 18.48
N TYR A 31 7.39 1.64 19.56
CA TYR A 31 7.26 2.88 20.32
C TYR A 31 7.79 4.08 19.56
N ASN A 32 8.93 3.93 18.88
CA ASN A 32 9.51 5.00 18.09
C ASN A 32 8.76 5.21 16.79
N GLU A 33 8.26 4.14 16.18
CA GLU A 33 7.57 4.20 14.88
C GLU A 33 6.08 4.51 14.99
N GLN A 34 5.52 4.52 16.20
CA GLN A 34 4.10 4.87 16.37
C GLN A 34 3.76 6.26 15.85
N TRP A 35 4.71 7.19 15.92
CA TRP A 35 4.54 8.54 15.40
C TRP A 35 4.38 8.57 13.89
N ALA A 36 5.19 7.78 13.18
CA ALA A 36 5.08 7.65 11.73
C ALA A 36 3.77 6.99 11.33
N ALA A 37 3.38 5.92 12.03
CA ALA A 37 2.10 5.24 11.79
C ALA A 37 0.92 6.17 12.06
N ASP A 38 0.97 6.94 13.13
CA ASP A 38 -0.08 7.90 13.49
C ASP A 38 -0.22 8.99 12.42
N ALA A 39 0.89 9.54 11.94
CA ALA A 39 0.89 10.52 10.87
C ALA A 39 0.28 9.98 9.57
N LEU A 40 0.56 8.72 9.23
CA LEU A 40 -0.05 8.06 8.07
C LEU A 40 -1.55 7.89 8.24
N LEU A 41 -2.00 7.49 9.43
CA LEU A 41 -3.41 7.27 9.72
C LEU A 41 -4.21 8.59 9.82
N GLU A 42 -3.56 9.71 10.09
CA GLU A 42 -4.19 11.02 10.02
C GLU A 42 -4.47 11.46 8.58
N SER A 43 -3.62 11.05 7.65
CA SER A 43 -3.72 11.45 6.24
C SER A 43 -4.46 10.43 5.37
N PHE A 44 -4.46 9.16 5.75
CA PHE A 44 -5.01 8.06 4.95
C PHE A 44 -5.79 7.09 5.82
N ASP A 45 -6.80 6.44 5.24
CA ASP A 45 -7.52 5.37 5.92
C ASP A 45 -6.64 4.12 6.04
N ILE A 46 -6.87 3.29 7.06
CA ILE A 46 -6.10 2.07 7.30
C ILE A 46 -6.20 1.10 6.12
N ASP A 47 -7.37 1.00 5.49
CA ASP A 47 -7.58 0.14 4.33
C ASP A 47 -6.77 0.61 3.12
N GLU A 48 -6.67 1.91 2.91
CA GLU A 48 -5.82 2.50 1.87
C GLU A 48 -4.35 2.18 2.13
N LEU A 49 -3.91 2.30 3.38
CA LEU A 49 -2.53 1.99 3.77
C LEU A 49 -2.21 0.50 3.60
N TYR A 50 -3.16 -0.39 3.89
CA TYR A 50 -2.97 -1.81 3.65
C TYR A 50 -2.83 -2.12 2.15
N GLY A 51 -3.64 -1.48 1.32
CA GLY A 51 -3.54 -1.61 -0.13
C GLY A 51 -2.20 -1.09 -0.66
N ALA A 52 -1.75 0.06 -0.18
CA ALA A 52 -0.46 0.63 -0.54
C ALA A 52 0.71 -0.26 -0.09
N MET A 53 0.59 -0.87 1.08
CA MET A 53 1.57 -1.81 1.61
C MET A 53 1.69 -3.05 0.73
N GLU A 54 0.57 -3.63 0.34
CA GLU A 54 0.52 -4.77 -0.57
C GLU A 54 1.16 -4.44 -1.92
N TYR A 55 0.81 -3.29 -2.48
CA TYR A 55 1.42 -2.80 -3.71
C TYR A 55 2.93 -2.63 -3.57
N TYR A 56 3.38 -2.02 -2.46
CA TYR A 56 4.80 -1.80 -2.17
C TYR A 56 5.57 -3.12 -2.11
N PHE A 57 5.02 -4.14 -1.44
CA PHE A 57 5.65 -5.45 -1.35
C PHE A 57 5.72 -6.16 -2.70
N ASN A 58 4.82 -5.86 -3.62
CA ASN A 58 4.84 -6.42 -4.97
C ASN A 58 5.90 -5.80 -5.87
N ILE A 59 6.22 -4.52 -5.67
CA ILE A 59 7.17 -3.81 -6.53
C ILE A 59 8.60 -3.75 -5.97
N GLN A 60 8.79 -4.02 -4.67
CA GLN A 60 10.10 -3.93 -4.02
C GLN A 60 10.62 -5.30 -3.62
N GLU A 61 11.88 -5.57 -4.00
CA GLU A 61 12.56 -6.81 -3.57
C GLU A 61 12.88 -6.79 -2.08
N ARG A 62 13.30 -5.64 -1.56
CA ARG A 62 13.68 -5.48 -0.14
C ARG A 62 12.91 -4.35 0.51
N PRO A 63 11.63 -4.57 0.80
CA PRO A 63 10.81 -3.53 1.43
C PRO A 63 11.30 -3.22 2.84
N THR A 64 11.27 -1.93 3.19
CA THR A 64 11.59 -1.44 4.52
C THR A 64 10.45 -0.57 5.05
N TRP A 65 10.21 -0.62 6.35
CA TRP A 65 9.18 0.19 6.98
C TRP A 65 9.43 1.68 6.76
N LYS A 66 10.67 2.12 6.94
CA LYS A 66 11.04 3.53 6.82
C LYS A 66 10.75 4.08 5.41
N ALA A 67 11.11 3.31 4.38
CA ALA A 67 10.85 3.69 3.01
C ALA A 67 9.34 3.70 2.72
N PHE A 68 8.60 2.71 3.21
CA PHE A 68 7.15 2.67 3.09
C PHE A 68 6.51 3.90 3.74
N ALA A 69 6.86 4.21 4.97
CA ALA A 69 6.30 5.34 5.71
C ALA A 69 6.59 6.67 5.01
N ASN A 70 7.79 6.85 4.48
CA ASN A 70 8.19 8.07 3.80
C ASN A 70 7.55 8.23 2.42
N ASN A 71 7.14 7.14 1.77
CA ASN A 71 6.64 7.14 0.40
C ASN A 71 5.18 6.72 0.27
N ALA A 72 4.46 6.57 1.38
CA ALA A 72 3.07 6.06 1.37
C ALA A 72 2.15 6.88 0.45
N GLY A 73 2.27 8.20 0.47
CA GLY A 73 1.48 9.08 -0.40
C GLY A 73 1.75 8.82 -1.89
N ARG A 74 3.02 8.68 -2.26
CA ARG A 74 3.42 8.38 -3.64
C ARG A 74 2.97 6.99 -4.08
N LEU A 75 3.04 6.03 -3.16
CA LEU A 75 2.57 4.67 -3.42
C LEU A 75 1.06 4.63 -3.69
N LEU A 76 0.30 5.37 -2.91
CA LEU A 76 -1.15 5.50 -3.12
C LEU A 76 -1.48 6.16 -4.44
N GLU A 77 -0.78 7.22 -4.80
CA GLU A 77 -0.96 7.90 -6.09
C GLU A 77 -0.63 6.95 -7.26
N SER A 78 0.49 6.23 -7.16
CA SER A 78 0.89 5.26 -8.18
C SER A 78 -0.10 4.12 -8.32
N MET A 79 -0.63 3.63 -7.20
CA MET A 79 -1.64 2.58 -7.18
C MET A 79 -2.95 3.05 -7.83
N LYS A 80 -3.41 4.24 -7.53
CA LYS A 80 -4.61 4.83 -8.13
C LYS A 80 -4.44 5.07 -9.63
N ALA A 81 -3.31 5.62 -10.05
CA ALA A 81 -2.99 5.84 -11.45
C ALA A 81 -2.96 4.53 -12.24
N SER A 82 -2.35 3.48 -11.67
CA SER A 82 -2.30 2.14 -12.27
C SER A 82 -3.69 1.53 -12.41
N LYS A 83 -4.54 1.70 -11.40
CA LYS A 83 -5.92 1.23 -11.42
C LYS A 83 -6.75 1.94 -12.48
N GLU A 84 -6.66 3.27 -12.55
CA GLU A 84 -7.34 4.09 -13.54
C GLU A 84 -6.90 3.72 -14.97
N ASP A 85 -5.61 3.49 -15.18
CA ASP A 85 -5.07 3.07 -16.47
C ASP A 85 -5.62 1.71 -16.90
N ARG A 86 -5.72 0.76 -15.97
CA ARG A 86 -6.33 -0.56 -16.24
C ARG A 86 -7.81 -0.45 -16.59
N GLU A 87 -8.56 0.36 -15.88
CA GLU A 87 -9.98 0.60 -16.14
C GLU A 87 -10.16 1.25 -17.52
N PHE A 88 -9.36 2.24 -17.83
CA PHE A 88 -9.37 2.92 -19.13
C PHE A 88 -9.10 1.94 -20.26
N ARG A 89 -8.08 1.10 -20.15
CA ARG A 89 -7.74 0.09 -21.17
C ARG A 89 -8.86 -0.94 -21.34
N ALA A 90 -9.50 -1.35 -20.24
CA ALA A 90 -10.63 -2.28 -20.29
C ALA A 90 -11.81 -1.67 -21.03
N GLU A 91 -12.13 -0.40 -20.78
CA GLU A 91 -13.19 0.33 -21.48
C GLU A 91 -12.88 0.46 -22.98
N MET A 92 -11.64 0.77 -23.34
CA MET A 92 -11.23 0.91 -24.73
C MET A 92 -11.31 -0.41 -25.47
N ARG A 93 -10.95 -1.53 -24.83
CA ARG A 93 -11.10 -2.86 -25.41
C ARG A 93 -12.56 -3.21 -25.66
N GLN A 94 -13.43 -2.88 -24.74
CA GLN A 94 -14.87 -3.14 -24.86
C GLN A 94 -15.48 -2.33 -26.00
N LYS A 95 -15.13 -1.06 -26.10
CA LYS A 95 -15.57 -0.19 -27.20
C LYS A 95 -15.08 -0.70 -28.56
N ALA A 96 -13.83 -1.17 -28.62
CA ALA A 96 -13.27 -1.75 -29.85
C ALA A 96 -14.04 -3.00 -30.27
N LYS A 97 -14.44 -3.87 -29.34
CA LYS A 97 -15.28 -5.04 -29.62
C LYS A 97 -16.64 -4.66 -30.13
N GLU A 98 -17.28 -3.66 -29.53
CA GLU A 98 -18.57 -3.14 -29.98
C GLU A 98 -18.49 -2.58 -31.40
N TRP A 99 -17.42 -1.92 -31.75
CA TRP A 99 -17.13 -1.40 -33.07
C TRP A 99 -17.01 -2.50 -34.12
N VAL A 100 -16.34 -3.59 -33.79
CA VAL A 100 -16.12 -4.73 -34.72
C VAL A 100 -17.40 -5.56 -34.87
N ASN A 101 -18.20 -5.69 -33.79
CA ASN A 101 -19.41 -6.49 -33.80
C ASN A 101 -20.70 -5.70 -34.13
N GLY A 102 -20.56 -4.40 -34.20
CA GLY A 102 -21.67 -3.50 -34.56
C GLY A 102 -21.70 -3.28 -36.04
#